data_348792d9532ae9ca197219fae3066296
#
_entry.id   348792d9532ae9ca197219fae3066296
#
_cell.length_a   1.000
_cell.length_b   1.000
_cell.length_c   1.000
_cell.angle_alpha   90.00
_cell.angle_beta   90.00
_cell.angle_gamma   90.00
#
_symmetry.space_group_name_H-M   'P 1'
#
loop_
_entity.id
_entity.type
_entity.pdbx_description
1 polymer ?
#
loop_
_entity_poly.entity_id
_entity_poly.type
_entity_poly.pdbx_seq_one_letter_code
_entity_poly.pdbx_strand_id
1 'polypeptide(L)'
;MFSKHDQIRGYDDELLAAMDAEEARQEDHLELIASENYTSKRVMQAQGSGLTNKYAEGYPGKRYYGGCEHVDKVEQLAIDRARQLFGADYANVQPHSGSSANAAVYLALLNAGDTILGMSLAHGGHLTHXXXXXXXAIDRARQLFGADYANVQPHSGSSANAAVYLALLNAGDTILGMSLAHGGHLTHGAKVSSSGKLYNAVQYGLDTATGLIDYDEVERLAVEHKPKMIVAGFSAYSKTLDFPRFRAIADKVGALLFVDMAHVAGLVAAGLYPNPIPFADVVTTTTHKTLRGPRGGLILARANEEIEKKLNSAVFPGAQGGPLMHVIAAKAVCFKEALEPGFKDYQAQVIRNAKAMAEVLRKRWSRASRTTRRR
;
A
#
# COMPACT_ATOMS: atom_id res chain seq x y z
N MET A 1 22.69 10.53 -0.10
CA MET A 1 21.42 9.81 0.16
C MET A 1 21.36 9.27 1.59
N PHE A 2 22.43 8.68 2.08
CA PHE A 2 22.48 8.14 3.45
C PHE A 2 23.37 9.00 4.33
N SER A 3 22.94 10.27 4.54
CA SER A 3 23.70 11.19 5.43
C SER A 3 23.58 10.73 6.88
N LYS A 4 24.70 10.59 7.56
CA LYS A 4 24.72 10.27 8.98
C LYS A 4 24.29 11.45 9.86
N HIS A 5 24.15 12.62 9.26
CA HIS A 5 23.77 13.84 9.97
C HIS A 5 22.26 14.12 9.90
N ASP A 6 21.52 13.39 9.06
CA ASP A 6 20.07 13.56 8.99
C ASP A 6 19.44 12.84 10.20
N GLN A 7 18.96 13.61 11.14
CA GLN A 7 18.38 13.10 12.38
C GLN A 7 17.03 13.76 12.65
N ILE A 8 16.20 13.11 13.47
CA ILE A 8 14.92 13.68 13.89
C ILE A 8 15.15 14.89 14.78
N ARG A 9 16.16 14.82 15.66
CA ARG A 9 16.53 15.92 16.58
C ARG A 9 16.89 17.17 15.77
N GLY A 10 16.23 18.28 16.11
CA GLY A 10 16.44 19.55 15.42
C GLY A 10 15.66 19.66 14.10
N TYR A 11 14.97 18.60 13.68
CA TYR A 11 14.09 18.60 12.49
C TYR A 11 12.62 18.43 12.88
N ASP A 12 12.34 17.52 13.81
CA ASP A 12 10.98 17.20 14.24
C ASP A 12 10.98 16.90 15.74
N ASP A 13 11.27 17.94 16.53
CA ASP A 13 11.43 17.79 17.97
C ASP A 13 10.12 17.43 18.67
N GLU A 14 8.97 17.80 18.11
CA GLU A 14 7.65 17.40 18.64
C GLU A 14 7.49 15.88 18.59
N LEU A 15 7.82 15.29 17.44
CA LEU A 15 7.76 13.83 17.29
C LEU A 15 8.81 13.17 18.19
N LEU A 16 10.03 13.72 18.23
CA LEU A 16 11.10 13.18 19.09
C LEU A 16 10.68 13.17 20.56
N ALA A 17 10.06 14.26 21.03
CA ALA A 17 9.61 14.33 22.43
C ALA A 17 8.58 13.25 22.75
N ALA A 18 7.67 12.96 21.80
CA ALA A 18 6.68 11.88 21.99
C ALA A 18 7.35 10.50 22.02
N MET A 19 8.39 10.30 21.20
CA MET A 19 9.15 9.04 21.17
C MET A 19 9.93 8.85 22.48
N ASP A 20 10.62 9.92 22.92
CA ASP A 20 11.39 9.88 24.16
C ASP A 20 10.49 9.64 25.38
N ALA A 21 9.30 10.26 25.40
CA ALA A 21 8.33 10.06 26.48
C ALA A 21 7.85 8.60 26.54
N GLU A 22 7.64 7.95 25.37
CA GLU A 22 7.26 6.55 25.36
C GLU A 22 8.41 5.64 25.82
N GLU A 23 9.66 5.95 25.43
CA GLU A 23 10.79 5.19 25.93
C GLU A 23 10.92 5.32 27.46
N ALA A 24 10.74 6.54 28.00
CA ALA A 24 10.75 6.77 29.45
C ALA A 24 9.62 6.00 30.14
N ARG A 25 8.42 6.01 29.54
CA ARG A 25 7.29 5.23 30.07
C ARG A 25 7.65 3.74 30.17
N GLN A 26 8.27 3.19 29.13
CA GLN A 26 8.65 1.78 29.10
C GLN A 26 9.69 1.44 30.18
N GLU A 27 10.62 2.37 30.46
CA GLU A 27 11.63 2.17 31.50
C GLU A 27 11.04 2.26 32.92
N ASP A 28 10.06 3.16 33.12
CA ASP A 28 9.56 3.51 34.44
C ASP A 28 8.37 2.67 34.90
N HIS A 29 7.72 1.92 34.01
CA HIS A 29 6.49 1.22 34.32
C HIS A 29 6.62 -0.28 34.16
N LEU A 30 5.90 -1.03 35.01
CA LEU A 30 5.76 -2.48 34.85
C LEU A 30 4.69 -2.75 33.80
N GLU A 31 5.05 -3.46 32.74
CA GLU A 31 4.12 -3.79 31.69
C GLU A 31 3.36 -5.08 32.02
N LEU A 32 2.04 -4.98 32.15
CA LEU A 32 1.17 -6.11 32.50
C LEU A 32 0.30 -6.57 31.34
N ILE A 33 0.50 -5.98 30.15
CA ILE A 33 -0.21 -6.45 28.92
C ILE A 33 0.54 -7.68 28.41
N ALA A 34 -0.11 -8.85 28.46
CA ALA A 34 0.53 -10.13 28.17
C ALA A 34 1.13 -10.25 26.77
N SER A 35 0.66 -9.43 25.83
CA SER A 35 1.14 -9.43 24.44
C SER A 35 2.30 -8.45 24.18
N GLU A 36 2.78 -7.75 25.21
CA GLU A 36 3.92 -6.83 25.05
C GLU A 36 5.21 -7.44 25.60
N ASN A 37 6.32 -7.01 24.99
CA ASN A 37 7.65 -7.40 25.43
C ASN A 37 8.65 -6.38 24.88
N TYR A 38 9.88 -6.43 25.36
CA TYR A 38 10.93 -5.49 24.98
C TYR A 38 11.92 -6.16 24.02
N THR A 39 12.07 -5.58 22.86
CA THR A 39 13.00 -6.10 21.87
C THR A 39 14.42 -5.57 22.13
N SER A 40 15.43 -6.31 21.70
CA SER A 40 16.82 -5.91 21.89
C SER A 40 17.21 -4.76 20.93
N LYS A 41 18.23 -4.01 21.29
CA LYS A 41 18.79 -2.96 20.44
C LYS A 41 19.24 -3.51 19.08
N ARG A 42 19.68 -4.79 19.02
CA ARG A 42 20.07 -5.43 17.75
C ARG A 42 18.86 -5.61 16.81
N VAL A 43 17.70 -5.96 17.36
CA VAL A 43 16.46 -6.07 16.56
C VAL A 43 16.06 -4.67 16.05
N MET A 44 16.11 -3.64 16.91
CA MET A 44 15.78 -2.27 16.49
C MET A 44 16.75 -1.76 15.41
N GLN A 45 18.04 -2.09 15.52
CA GLN A 45 19.04 -1.73 14.50
C GLN A 45 18.71 -2.37 13.13
N ALA A 46 18.30 -3.63 13.14
CA ALA A 46 17.92 -4.32 11.90
C ALA A 46 16.67 -3.69 11.29
N GLN A 47 15.66 -3.36 12.12
CA GLN A 47 14.43 -2.71 11.66
C GLN A 47 14.68 -1.33 11.04
N GLY A 48 15.62 -0.56 11.61
CA GLY A 48 15.97 0.78 11.10
C GLY A 48 17.06 0.79 10.04
N SER A 49 17.31 -0.33 9.38
CA SER A 49 18.38 -0.45 8.39
C SER A 49 17.95 -0.05 6.98
N GLY A 50 18.94 0.06 6.08
CA GLY A 50 18.72 0.36 4.67
C GLY A 50 17.90 -0.69 3.92
N LEU A 51 17.64 -1.85 4.53
CA LEU A 51 16.76 -2.86 3.95
C LEU A 51 15.35 -2.31 3.71
N THR A 52 14.96 -1.26 4.44
CA THR A 52 13.69 -0.53 4.25
C THR A 52 13.50 -0.09 2.80
N ASN A 53 14.59 0.22 2.09
CA ASN A 53 14.52 0.77 0.72
C ASN A 53 14.33 -0.31 -0.36
N LYS A 54 14.54 -1.60 -0.03
CA LYS A 54 14.56 -2.65 -1.06
C LYS A 54 13.18 -3.25 -1.31
N TYR A 55 12.77 -3.27 -2.56
CA TYR A 55 11.53 -3.93 -3.02
C TYR A 55 11.88 -5.36 -3.47
N ALA A 56 11.32 -6.38 -2.80
CA ALA A 56 11.71 -7.78 -2.99
C ALA A 56 10.51 -8.72 -3.13
N GLU A 57 9.59 -8.39 -4.05
CA GLU A 57 8.44 -9.25 -4.34
C GLU A 57 8.88 -10.63 -4.83
N GLY A 58 8.19 -11.67 -4.36
CA GLY A 58 8.54 -13.06 -4.63
C GLY A 58 9.25 -13.68 -3.43
N TYR A 59 10.02 -14.71 -3.66
CA TYR A 59 10.69 -15.48 -2.62
C TYR A 59 12.19 -15.65 -2.96
N PRO A 60 13.04 -16.03 -2.01
CA PRO A 60 14.47 -16.20 -2.30
C PRO A 60 14.70 -17.06 -3.54
N GLY A 61 15.51 -16.57 -4.46
CA GLY A 61 15.79 -17.23 -5.73
C GLY A 61 14.69 -17.13 -6.77
N LYS A 62 13.52 -16.58 -6.44
CA LYS A 62 12.37 -16.44 -7.35
C LYS A 62 11.74 -15.04 -7.18
N ARG A 63 12.52 -14.00 -7.48
CA ARG A 63 12.07 -12.60 -7.33
C ARG A 63 11.57 -12.04 -8.65
N TYR A 64 10.64 -11.10 -8.56
CA TYR A 64 10.15 -10.37 -9.73
C TYR A 64 11.09 -9.24 -10.14
N TYR A 65 12.01 -8.81 -9.24
CA TYR A 65 12.92 -7.67 -9.49
C TYR A 65 14.36 -8.07 -9.22
N GLY A 66 15.29 -7.40 -9.92
CA GLY A 66 16.73 -7.61 -9.75
C GLY A 66 17.28 -7.00 -8.48
N GLY A 67 18.56 -7.27 -8.20
CA GLY A 67 19.28 -6.71 -7.05
C GLY A 67 18.85 -7.30 -5.72
N CYS A 68 18.41 -8.56 -5.71
CA CYS A 68 17.89 -9.19 -4.49
C CYS A 68 18.86 -10.18 -3.87
N GLU A 69 20.08 -10.32 -4.41
CA GLU A 69 21.06 -11.31 -3.97
C GLU A 69 21.43 -11.20 -2.48
N HIS A 70 21.37 -10.00 -1.91
CA HIS A 70 21.66 -9.79 -0.49
C HIS A 70 20.43 -9.97 0.38
N VAL A 71 19.26 -9.45 -0.05
CA VAL A 71 18.02 -9.63 0.73
C VAL A 71 17.58 -11.11 0.71
N ASP A 72 17.92 -11.86 -0.35
CA ASP A 72 17.66 -13.31 -0.38
C ASP A 72 18.38 -14.01 0.76
N LYS A 73 19.65 -13.63 1.02
CA LYS A 73 20.42 -14.20 2.15
C LYS A 73 19.75 -13.84 3.49
N VAL A 74 19.28 -12.60 3.62
CA VAL A 74 18.59 -12.16 4.86
C VAL A 74 17.33 -12.98 5.09
N GLU A 75 16.50 -13.13 4.05
CA GLU A 75 15.24 -13.88 4.18
C GLU A 75 15.51 -15.38 4.41
N GLN A 76 16.48 -15.95 3.68
CA GLN A 76 16.82 -17.37 3.85
C GLN A 76 17.31 -17.65 5.27
N LEU A 77 18.17 -16.78 5.83
CA LEU A 77 18.61 -16.93 7.22
C LEU A 77 17.43 -16.92 8.20
N ALA A 78 16.44 -16.04 7.97
CA ALA A 78 15.26 -15.99 8.82
C ALA A 78 14.43 -17.29 8.71
N ILE A 79 14.26 -17.80 7.48
CA ILE A 79 13.54 -19.06 7.24
C ILE A 79 14.24 -20.22 7.96
N ASP A 80 15.55 -20.35 7.76
CA ASP A 80 16.33 -21.48 8.31
C ASP A 80 16.31 -21.45 9.85
N ARG A 81 16.46 -20.25 10.43
CA ARG A 81 16.42 -20.08 11.89
C ARG A 81 15.03 -20.36 12.46
N ALA A 82 13.96 -19.95 11.76
CA ALA A 82 12.60 -20.28 12.19
C ALA A 82 12.37 -21.78 12.17
N ARG A 83 12.78 -22.45 11.09
CA ARG A 83 12.67 -23.92 10.99
C ARG A 83 13.41 -24.62 12.13
N GLN A 84 14.64 -24.17 12.39
CA GLN A 84 15.46 -24.75 13.47
C GLN A 84 14.82 -24.52 14.85
N LEU A 85 14.35 -23.28 15.08
CA LEU A 85 13.80 -22.89 16.39
C LEU A 85 12.53 -23.67 16.73
N PHE A 86 11.67 -23.88 15.74
CA PHE A 86 10.35 -24.50 15.95
C PHE A 86 10.30 -25.97 15.50
N GLY A 87 11.39 -26.54 15.00
CA GLY A 87 11.42 -27.92 14.49
C GLY A 87 10.49 -28.13 13.31
N ALA A 88 10.34 -27.10 12.45
CA ALA A 88 9.39 -27.12 11.33
C ALA A 88 10.10 -27.44 10.01
N ASP A 89 9.43 -28.18 9.14
CA ASP A 89 9.95 -28.47 7.80
C ASP A 89 9.78 -27.28 6.84
N TYR A 90 8.81 -26.38 7.13
CA TYR A 90 8.48 -25.21 6.30
C TYR A 90 8.31 -23.97 7.18
N ALA A 91 8.77 -22.83 6.68
CA ALA A 91 8.51 -21.53 7.32
C ALA A 91 8.37 -20.46 6.24
N ASN A 92 7.42 -19.55 6.47
CA ASN A 92 7.27 -18.34 5.67
C ASN A 92 7.34 -17.14 6.62
N VAL A 93 8.37 -16.31 6.43
CA VAL A 93 8.66 -15.19 7.34
C VAL A 93 8.16 -13.83 6.80
N GLN A 94 7.41 -13.83 5.69
CA GLN A 94 6.95 -12.59 5.06
C GLN A 94 5.69 -11.97 5.64
N PRO A 95 4.78 -12.69 6.33
CA PRO A 95 3.57 -12.05 6.85
C PRO A 95 3.90 -10.82 7.71
N HIS A 96 3.14 -9.74 7.52
CA HIS A 96 3.35 -8.47 8.23
C HIS A 96 2.90 -8.53 9.70
N SER A 97 2.05 -9.48 10.04
CA SER A 97 1.51 -9.64 11.39
C SER A 97 0.89 -11.03 11.52
N GLY A 98 0.59 -11.43 12.75
CA GLY A 98 -0.15 -12.68 12.99
C GLY A 98 -1.50 -12.69 12.27
N SER A 99 -2.20 -11.55 12.26
CA SER A 99 -3.50 -11.46 11.57
C SER A 99 -3.35 -11.70 10.07
N SER A 100 -2.31 -11.12 9.44
CA SER A 100 -2.10 -11.33 8.01
C SER A 100 -1.62 -12.75 7.70
N ALA A 101 -0.88 -13.39 8.64
CA ALA A 101 -0.50 -14.80 8.50
C ALA A 101 -1.75 -15.68 8.54
N ASN A 102 -2.65 -15.46 9.52
CA ASN A 102 -3.90 -16.22 9.62
C ASN A 102 -4.76 -16.03 8.37
N ALA A 103 -4.90 -14.78 7.90
CA ALA A 103 -5.67 -14.50 6.68
C ALA A 103 -5.09 -15.25 5.47
N ALA A 104 -3.75 -15.31 5.35
CA ALA A 104 -3.10 -16.05 4.26
C ALA A 104 -3.40 -17.55 4.36
N VAL A 105 -3.43 -18.12 5.57
CA VAL A 105 -3.79 -19.52 5.77
C VAL A 105 -5.24 -19.78 5.33
N TYR A 106 -6.17 -18.93 5.76
CA TYR A 106 -7.58 -19.07 5.35
C TYR A 106 -7.72 -18.99 3.83
N LEU A 107 -7.07 -18.01 3.21
CA LEU A 107 -7.12 -17.82 1.76
C LEU A 107 -6.52 -19.01 0.99
N ALA A 108 -5.52 -19.66 1.57
CA ALA A 108 -4.85 -20.80 0.93
C ALA A 108 -5.65 -22.10 1.02
N LEU A 109 -6.35 -22.30 2.15
CA LEU A 109 -6.92 -23.61 2.51
C LEU A 109 -8.44 -23.67 2.46
N LEU A 110 -9.14 -22.52 2.41
CA LEU A 110 -10.59 -22.46 2.53
C LEU A 110 -11.20 -21.69 1.37
N ASN A 111 -12.46 -21.99 1.09
CA ASN A 111 -13.29 -21.24 0.16
C ASN A 111 -14.28 -20.38 0.94
N ALA A 112 -14.81 -19.33 0.30
CA ALA A 112 -15.86 -18.52 0.91
C ALA A 112 -17.07 -19.41 1.24
N GLY A 113 -17.51 -19.37 2.51
CA GLY A 113 -18.62 -20.18 2.99
C GLY A 113 -18.20 -21.44 3.76
N ASP A 114 -16.92 -21.82 3.71
CA ASP A 114 -16.46 -22.96 4.52
C ASP A 114 -16.58 -22.66 6.02
N THR A 115 -16.87 -23.69 6.80
CA THR A 115 -17.04 -23.55 8.25
C THR A 115 -15.72 -23.63 8.98
N ILE A 116 -15.51 -22.69 9.92
CA ILE A 116 -14.33 -22.65 10.79
C ILE A 116 -14.79 -22.80 12.25
N LEU A 117 -14.10 -23.64 13.01
CA LEU A 117 -14.32 -23.73 14.46
C LEU A 117 -13.22 -22.95 15.17
N GLY A 118 -13.59 -21.93 15.95
CA GLY A 118 -12.62 -21.09 16.66
C GLY A 118 -13.11 -20.72 18.05
N MET A 119 -12.15 -20.36 18.93
CA MET A 119 -12.46 -19.90 20.28
C MET A 119 -13.08 -18.49 20.23
N SER A 120 -14.20 -18.30 20.93
CA SER A 120 -14.84 -16.99 20.96
C SER A 120 -13.98 -15.95 21.69
N LEU A 121 -14.10 -14.70 21.29
CA LEU A 121 -13.38 -13.57 21.88
C LEU A 121 -13.62 -13.49 23.39
N ALA A 122 -14.88 -13.67 23.81
CA ALA A 122 -15.27 -13.59 25.21
C ALA A 122 -14.62 -14.68 26.08
N HIS A 123 -14.11 -15.75 25.48
CA HIS A 123 -13.48 -16.85 26.16
C HIS A 123 -11.96 -16.93 25.97
N GLY A 124 -11.36 -15.79 25.55
CA GLY A 124 -9.91 -15.69 25.39
C GLY A 124 -9.42 -15.74 23.94
N GLY A 125 -10.33 -15.68 22.98
CA GLY A 125 -9.95 -15.55 21.57
C GLY A 125 -9.28 -14.20 21.29
N HIS A 126 -8.48 -14.12 20.24
CA HIS A 126 -7.58 -12.98 19.98
C HIS A 126 -8.28 -11.76 19.35
N LEU A 127 -8.07 -10.55 19.95
CA LEU A 127 -8.33 -9.23 19.36
C LEU A 127 -7.40 -8.18 19.98
N THR A 128 -6.95 -7.18 19.22
CA THR A 128 -5.91 -6.23 19.63
C THR A 128 -6.39 -4.77 19.66
N HIS A 129 -5.71 -4.00 20.49
CA HIS A 129 -6.11 -2.62 20.83
C HIS A 129 -5.23 -1.53 20.20
N UNK A 130 -5.77 -0.15 20.09
CA UNK A 130 -5.06 0.93 19.46
C UNK A 130 -4.67 2.01 20.32
N UNK A 131 -3.69 2.62 20.04
CA UNK A 131 -3.09 3.73 20.72
C UNK A 131 -3.16 5.05 20.10
N UNK A 132 -3.00 6.06 20.68
CA UNK A 132 -3.03 7.45 20.50
C UNK A 132 -1.92 8.12 19.74
N UNK A 133 -0.86 7.72 19.42
CA UNK A 133 0.23 8.35 18.69
C UNK A 133 -0.03 8.52 17.21
N UNK A 134 -1.07 8.18 16.78
CA UNK A 134 -1.43 8.29 15.42
C UNK A 134 -2.01 9.62 14.98
N UNK A 135 -2.24 10.50 15.71
CA UNK A 135 -2.77 11.80 15.38
C UNK A 135 -1.84 12.69 14.58
N UNK A 136 -0.58 12.85 14.75
CA UNK A 136 0.41 13.54 13.97
C UNK A 136 0.58 13.00 12.54
N ALA A 137 0.59 11.72 12.34
CA ALA A 137 0.64 11.14 10.99
C ALA A 137 -0.67 11.34 10.24
N ILE A 138 -1.78 11.19 10.91
CA ILE A 138 -3.11 11.39 10.31
C ILE A 138 -3.27 12.83 9.80
N ASP A 139 -2.97 13.79 10.64
CA ASP A 139 -3.16 15.21 10.29
C ASP A 139 -2.26 15.63 9.14
N ARG A 140 -1.00 15.18 9.18
CA ARG A 140 -0.05 15.46 8.08
C ARG A 140 -0.52 14.81 6.77
N ALA A 141 -1.05 13.59 6.82
CA ALA A 141 -1.58 12.94 5.62
C ALA A 141 -2.79 13.70 5.07
N ARG A 142 -3.70 14.10 5.96
CA ARG A 142 -4.88 14.89 5.56
C ARG A 142 -4.47 16.22 4.90
N GLN A 143 -3.53 16.92 5.52
CA GLN A 143 -3.00 18.19 4.99
C GLN A 143 -2.31 17.97 3.64
N LEU A 144 -1.47 16.95 3.54
CA LEU A 144 -0.64 16.68 2.35
C LEU A 144 -1.50 16.40 1.11
N PHE A 145 -2.59 15.65 1.27
CA PHE A 145 -3.42 15.21 0.14
C PHE A 145 -4.76 15.96 0.04
N GLY A 146 -5.04 16.85 0.96
CA GLY A 146 -6.32 17.58 0.98
C GLY A 146 -7.49 16.65 1.26
N ALA A 147 -7.32 15.68 2.16
CA ALA A 147 -8.34 14.69 2.49
C ALA A 147 -9.00 15.04 3.84
N ASP A 148 -10.26 14.72 3.97
CA ASP A 148 -10.98 14.90 5.24
C ASP A 148 -10.70 13.76 6.22
N TYR A 149 -10.40 12.56 5.69
CA TYR A 149 -10.14 11.36 6.48
C TYR A 149 -8.81 10.74 6.04
N ALA A 150 -8.08 10.19 7.01
CA ALA A 150 -6.88 9.39 6.74
C ALA A 150 -6.76 8.27 7.77
N ASN A 151 -6.36 7.09 7.31
CA ASN A 151 -5.99 5.97 8.19
C ASN A 151 -4.55 5.57 7.84
N VAL A 152 -3.65 5.72 8.80
CA VAL A 152 -2.20 5.50 8.62
C VAL A 152 -1.75 4.11 9.11
N GLN A 153 -2.69 3.26 9.56
CA GLN A 153 -2.35 1.96 10.13
C GLN A 153 -2.08 0.84 9.11
N PRO A 154 -2.58 0.89 7.84
CA PRO A 154 -2.31 -0.23 6.94
C PRO A 154 -0.82 -0.55 6.82
N HIS A 155 -0.51 -1.85 6.90
CA HIS A 155 0.86 -2.36 6.86
C HIS A 155 1.49 -2.26 5.46
N SER A 156 0.66 -2.17 4.42
CA SER A 156 1.11 -2.09 3.02
C SER A 156 -0.02 -1.52 2.16
N GLY A 157 0.29 -1.16 0.91
CA GLY A 157 -0.74 -0.78 -0.05
C GLY A 157 -1.74 -1.91 -0.29
N SER A 158 -1.27 -3.14 -0.39
CA SER A 158 -2.16 -4.29 -0.59
C SER A 158 -3.11 -4.49 0.60
N SER A 159 -2.63 -4.30 1.84
CA SER A 159 -3.52 -4.39 3.01
C SER A 159 -4.48 -3.20 3.08
N ALA A 160 -4.06 -2.01 2.63
CA ALA A 160 -4.97 -0.87 2.51
C ALA A 160 -6.10 -1.19 1.50
N ASN A 161 -5.74 -1.72 0.33
CA ASN A 161 -6.73 -2.09 -0.69
C ASN A 161 -7.68 -3.18 -0.17
N ALA A 162 -7.13 -4.20 0.51
CA ALA A 162 -7.94 -5.27 1.09
C ALA A 162 -8.93 -4.73 2.14
N ALA A 163 -8.49 -3.77 2.95
CA ALA A 163 -9.37 -3.15 3.96
C ALA A 163 -10.50 -2.35 3.28
N VAL A 164 -10.20 -1.65 2.17
CA VAL A 164 -11.23 -0.93 1.41
C VAL A 164 -12.28 -1.91 0.88
N TYR A 165 -11.84 -3.02 0.27
CA TYR A 165 -12.78 -4.04 -0.23
C TYR A 165 -13.61 -4.62 0.92
N LEU A 166 -12.97 -4.99 2.03
CA LEU A 166 -13.66 -5.55 3.20
C LEU A 166 -14.69 -4.57 3.79
N ALA A 167 -14.38 -3.27 3.77
CA ALA A 167 -15.26 -2.23 4.29
C ALA A 167 -16.52 -2.02 3.44
N LEU A 168 -16.39 -2.11 2.13
CA LEU A 168 -17.36 -1.56 1.21
C LEU A 168 -18.04 -2.59 0.29
N LEU A 169 -17.56 -3.85 0.30
CA LEU A 169 -18.07 -4.90 -0.60
C LEU A 169 -18.37 -6.17 0.18
N ASN A 170 -19.24 -6.99 -0.40
CA ASN A 170 -19.47 -8.37 0.03
C ASN A 170 -18.74 -9.32 -0.92
N ALA A 171 -18.39 -10.51 -0.43
CA ALA A 171 -17.78 -11.54 -1.29
C ALA A 171 -18.73 -11.83 -2.47
N GLY A 172 -18.17 -11.89 -3.69
CA GLY A 172 -18.95 -12.11 -4.90
C GLY A 172 -19.42 -10.83 -5.60
N ASP A 173 -19.34 -9.66 -4.92
CA ASP A 173 -19.67 -8.39 -5.58
C ASP A 173 -18.76 -8.18 -6.80
N THR A 174 -19.28 -7.48 -7.82
CA THR A 174 -18.51 -7.20 -9.04
C THR A 174 -17.66 -5.95 -8.86
N ILE A 175 -16.37 -6.06 -9.22
CA ILE A 175 -15.45 -4.93 -9.30
C ILE A 175 -14.95 -4.79 -10.75
N LEU A 176 -14.70 -3.54 -11.17
CA LEU A 176 -14.15 -3.25 -12.50
C LEU A 176 -12.81 -2.54 -12.30
N GLY A 177 -11.71 -3.20 -12.66
CA GLY A 177 -10.35 -2.69 -12.44
C GLY A 177 -9.46 -2.85 -13.65
N MET A 178 -8.30 -2.17 -13.63
CA MET A 178 -7.35 -2.23 -14.74
C MET A 178 -6.66 -3.59 -14.79
N SER A 179 -6.62 -4.18 -15.98
CA SER A 179 -5.95 -5.46 -16.22
C SER A 179 -4.46 -5.41 -15.86
N LEU A 180 -3.98 -6.43 -15.16
CA LEU A 180 -2.56 -6.58 -14.82
C LEU A 180 -1.67 -6.52 -16.07
N ALA A 181 -2.11 -7.17 -17.16
CA ALA A 181 -1.37 -7.20 -18.42
C ALA A 181 -1.25 -5.81 -19.08
N HIS A 182 -2.13 -4.88 -18.71
CA HIS A 182 -2.14 -3.53 -19.27
C HIS A 182 -1.66 -2.48 -18.25
N GLY A 183 -0.98 -2.93 -17.18
CA GLY A 183 -0.38 -2.03 -16.21
C GLY A 183 -1.12 -1.86 -14.90
N GLY A 184 -2.18 -2.62 -14.67
CA GLY A 184 -2.90 -2.61 -13.38
C GLY A 184 -2.07 -3.25 -12.26
N HIS A 185 -2.58 -3.19 -11.05
CA HIS A 185 -1.95 -3.81 -9.88
C HIS A 185 -2.62 -5.17 -9.58
N LEU A 186 -1.88 -6.07 -8.93
CA LEU A 186 -2.39 -7.39 -8.53
C LEU A 186 -3.72 -7.28 -7.76
N THR A 187 -3.83 -6.30 -6.87
CA THR A 187 -5.02 -6.13 -6.03
C THR A 187 -6.20 -5.47 -6.75
N HIS A 188 -6.10 -5.21 -8.06
CA HIS A 188 -7.20 -4.64 -8.85
C HIS A 188 -8.01 -5.74 -9.57
N GLY A 189 -8.05 -6.95 -9.01
CA GLY A 189 -8.85 -8.04 -9.55
C GLY A 189 -8.07 -9.11 -10.30
N ALA A 190 -6.74 -9.14 -10.18
CA ALA A 190 -5.97 -10.22 -10.82
C ALA A 190 -6.35 -11.57 -10.20
N LYS A 191 -6.58 -12.57 -11.03
CA LYS A 191 -7.09 -13.91 -10.60
C LYS A 191 -6.29 -14.56 -9.47
N VAL A 192 -4.98 -14.29 -9.43
CA VAL A 192 -4.09 -14.91 -8.42
C VAL A 192 -4.16 -14.19 -7.06
N SER A 193 -4.71 -12.98 -7.03
CA SER A 193 -4.79 -12.18 -5.79
C SER A 193 -6.11 -12.43 -5.05
N SER A 194 -6.17 -11.99 -3.78
CA SER A 194 -7.40 -12.05 -3.00
C SER A 194 -8.55 -11.33 -3.70
N SER A 195 -8.28 -10.20 -4.36
CA SER A 195 -9.32 -9.43 -5.04
C SER A 195 -9.95 -10.20 -6.20
N GLY A 196 -9.15 -11.02 -6.90
CA GLY A 196 -9.69 -11.85 -7.99
C GLY A 196 -10.27 -13.17 -7.54
N LYS A 197 -9.99 -13.59 -6.29
CA LYS A 197 -10.56 -14.82 -5.71
C LYS A 197 -11.89 -14.57 -5.00
N LEU A 198 -12.01 -13.43 -4.33
CA LEU A 198 -13.16 -13.12 -3.47
C LEU A 198 -14.27 -12.35 -4.22
N TYR A 199 -13.93 -11.64 -5.30
CA TYR A 199 -14.86 -10.77 -6.02
C TYR A 199 -14.98 -11.20 -7.47
N ASN A 200 -16.09 -10.84 -8.10
CA ASN A 200 -16.28 -11.03 -9.54
C ASN A 200 -15.54 -9.90 -10.27
N ALA A 201 -14.31 -10.16 -10.67
CA ALA A 201 -13.41 -9.13 -11.21
C ALA A 201 -13.53 -9.03 -12.74
N VAL A 202 -14.09 -7.93 -13.22
CA VAL A 202 -14.09 -7.53 -14.63
C VAL A 202 -12.94 -6.58 -14.86
N GLN A 203 -12.26 -6.66 -15.99
CA GLN A 203 -11.04 -5.86 -16.21
C GLN A 203 -11.13 -5.03 -17.49
N TYR A 204 -10.82 -3.74 -17.39
CA TYR A 204 -10.62 -2.88 -18.55
C TYR A 204 -9.13 -2.86 -18.91
N GLY A 205 -8.84 -2.46 -20.14
CA GLY A 205 -7.48 -2.41 -20.64
C GLY A 205 -7.14 -1.09 -21.32
N LEU A 206 -6.07 -1.14 -22.11
CA LEU A 206 -5.63 -0.02 -22.94
C LEU A 206 -6.02 -0.31 -24.40
N ASP A 207 -6.37 0.75 -25.12
CA ASP A 207 -6.44 0.70 -26.58
C ASP A 207 -5.04 0.38 -27.11
N THR A 208 -4.92 -0.70 -27.86
CA THR A 208 -3.60 -1.20 -28.32
C THR A 208 -2.94 -0.31 -29.36
N ALA A 209 -3.73 0.51 -30.07
CA ALA A 209 -3.18 1.41 -31.08
C ALA A 209 -2.59 2.68 -30.47
N THR A 210 -3.22 3.19 -29.40
CA THR A 210 -2.82 4.44 -28.76
C THR A 210 -2.02 4.25 -27.49
N GLY A 211 -2.20 3.10 -26.81
CA GLY A 211 -1.61 2.85 -25.49
C GLY A 211 -2.31 3.63 -24.39
N LEU A 212 -3.52 4.13 -24.64
CA LEU A 212 -4.29 4.91 -23.67
C LEU A 212 -5.47 4.12 -23.15
N ILE A 213 -5.93 4.47 -21.94
CA ILE A 213 -7.19 3.96 -21.42
C ILE A 213 -8.32 4.47 -22.31
N ASP A 214 -9.15 3.55 -22.81
CA ASP A 214 -10.36 3.87 -23.55
C ASP A 214 -11.51 4.03 -22.56
N TYR A 215 -11.82 5.27 -22.21
CA TYR A 215 -12.87 5.55 -21.23
C TYR A 215 -14.26 5.16 -21.73
N ASP A 216 -14.50 5.14 -23.04
CA ASP A 216 -15.77 4.68 -23.57
C ASP A 216 -15.92 3.16 -23.37
N GLU A 217 -14.81 2.41 -23.49
CA GLU A 217 -14.82 0.98 -23.17
C GLU A 217 -14.99 0.75 -21.66
N VAL A 218 -14.37 1.57 -20.82
CA VAL A 218 -14.59 1.49 -19.35
C VAL A 218 -16.09 1.70 -19.06
N GLU A 219 -16.69 2.71 -19.68
CA GLU A 219 -18.12 2.99 -19.50
C GLU A 219 -19.00 1.84 -20.01
N ARG A 220 -18.68 1.29 -21.18
CA ARG A 220 -19.42 0.15 -21.75
C ARG A 220 -19.40 -1.05 -20.79
N LEU A 221 -18.21 -1.38 -20.27
CA LEU A 221 -18.08 -2.48 -19.31
C LEU A 221 -18.83 -2.20 -18.00
N ALA A 222 -18.79 -0.95 -17.53
CA ALA A 222 -19.50 -0.56 -16.32
C ALA A 222 -21.03 -0.72 -16.52
N VAL A 223 -21.55 -0.28 -17.64
CA VAL A 223 -22.99 -0.40 -17.94
C VAL A 223 -23.39 -1.88 -18.07
N GLU A 224 -22.56 -2.67 -18.74
CA GLU A 224 -22.84 -4.11 -18.98
C GLU A 224 -22.81 -4.91 -17.67
N HIS A 225 -21.77 -4.70 -16.84
CA HIS A 225 -21.53 -5.56 -15.68
C HIS A 225 -22.01 -4.96 -14.35
N LYS A 226 -22.38 -3.69 -14.33
CA LYS A 226 -22.91 -2.97 -13.16
C LYS A 226 -22.09 -3.24 -11.89
N PRO A 227 -20.77 -2.92 -11.90
CA PRO A 227 -19.94 -3.19 -10.74
C PRO A 227 -20.39 -2.39 -9.52
N LYS A 228 -20.18 -2.94 -8.33
CA LYS A 228 -20.34 -2.21 -7.06
C LYS A 228 -19.23 -1.17 -6.89
N MET A 229 -18.06 -1.41 -7.50
CA MET A 229 -16.90 -0.55 -7.34
C MET A 229 -16.08 -0.53 -8.63
N ILE A 230 -15.68 0.67 -9.06
CA ILE A 230 -14.70 0.87 -10.13
C ILE A 230 -13.38 1.21 -9.47
N VAL A 231 -12.33 0.48 -9.83
CA VAL A 231 -10.98 0.65 -9.29
C VAL A 231 -10.11 1.33 -10.34
N ALA A 232 -9.75 2.58 -10.10
CA ALA A 232 -8.81 3.32 -10.94
C ALA A 232 -7.43 3.31 -10.28
N GLY A 233 -6.39 3.33 -11.11
CA GLY A 233 -5.01 3.27 -10.62
C GLY A 233 -4.22 2.25 -11.39
N PHE A 234 -2.91 2.29 -11.23
CA PHE A 234 -2.02 1.48 -12.06
C PHE A 234 -0.69 1.24 -11.36
N SER A 235 0.02 0.23 -11.84
CA SER A 235 1.44 0.01 -11.52
C SER A 235 2.35 0.50 -12.64
N ALA A 236 1.90 0.41 -13.90
CA ALA A 236 2.75 0.72 -15.06
C ALA A 236 1.93 1.40 -16.17
N TYR A 237 1.64 2.68 -15.98
CA TYR A 237 0.94 3.51 -16.97
C TYR A 237 1.56 4.91 -16.93
N SER A 238 2.02 5.39 -18.08
CA SER A 238 2.85 6.61 -18.14
C SER A 238 2.05 7.89 -18.36
N LYS A 239 0.72 7.79 -18.44
CA LYS A 239 -0.13 8.93 -18.74
C LYS A 239 -0.98 9.31 -17.51
N THR A 240 -1.61 10.47 -17.60
CA THR A 240 -2.49 10.99 -16.55
C THR A 240 -3.85 10.29 -16.60
N LEU A 241 -4.40 9.95 -15.44
CA LEU A 241 -5.77 9.46 -15.34
C LEU A 241 -6.75 10.62 -15.33
N ASP A 242 -7.90 10.42 -15.98
CA ASP A 242 -9.01 11.38 -16.00
C ASP A 242 -10.00 11.01 -14.88
N PHE A 243 -9.74 11.54 -13.68
CA PHE A 243 -10.58 11.22 -12.52
C PHE A 243 -12.02 11.75 -12.67
N PRO A 244 -12.25 12.96 -13.24
CA PRO A 244 -13.62 13.36 -13.54
C PRO A 244 -14.38 12.38 -14.43
N ARG A 245 -13.71 11.81 -15.44
CA ARG A 245 -14.34 10.82 -16.34
C ARG A 245 -14.67 9.53 -15.59
N PHE A 246 -13.74 9.03 -14.74
CA PHE A 246 -14.02 7.87 -13.90
C PHE A 246 -15.20 8.15 -12.95
N ARG A 247 -15.27 9.35 -12.35
CA ARG A 247 -16.37 9.72 -11.45
C ARG A 247 -17.71 9.70 -12.20
N ALA A 248 -17.75 10.28 -13.40
CA ALA A 248 -18.97 10.29 -14.22
C ALA A 248 -19.44 8.87 -14.57
N ILE A 249 -18.50 7.98 -14.91
CA ILE A 249 -18.84 6.58 -15.21
C ILE A 249 -19.40 5.88 -13.97
N ALA A 250 -18.72 6.06 -12.82
CA ALA A 250 -19.19 5.45 -11.56
C ALA A 250 -20.59 5.94 -11.19
N ASP A 251 -20.84 7.23 -11.29
CA ASP A 251 -22.16 7.81 -11.01
C ASP A 251 -23.25 7.25 -11.92
N LYS A 252 -22.92 7.06 -13.20
CA LYS A 252 -23.86 6.54 -14.20
C LYS A 252 -24.41 5.16 -13.83
N VAL A 253 -23.59 4.32 -13.17
CA VAL A 253 -23.99 2.96 -12.80
C VAL A 253 -24.20 2.77 -11.30
N GLY A 254 -24.07 3.84 -10.50
CA GLY A 254 -24.23 3.78 -9.05
C GLY A 254 -23.09 3.05 -8.33
N ALA A 255 -21.90 3.06 -8.92
CA ALA A 255 -20.72 2.39 -8.34
C ALA A 255 -19.93 3.35 -7.44
N LEU A 256 -19.24 2.78 -6.46
CA LEU A 256 -18.21 3.50 -5.72
C LEU A 256 -16.98 3.68 -6.62
N LEU A 257 -16.30 4.83 -6.50
CA LEU A 257 -15.02 5.06 -7.18
C LEU A 257 -13.89 4.95 -6.15
N PHE A 258 -13.06 3.95 -6.33
CA PHE A 258 -11.88 3.69 -5.50
C PHE A 258 -10.64 3.95 -6.34
N VAL A 259 -9.72 4.80 -5.85
CA VAL A 259 -8.48 5.13 -6.57
C VAL A 259 -7.27 4.65 -5.78
N ASP A 260 -6.43 3.84 -6.40
CA ASP A 260 -5.13 3.44 -5.87
C ASP A 260 -4.05 4.29 -6.56
N MET A 261 -3.55 5.31 -5.85
CA MET A 261 -2.57 6.25 -6.42
C MET A 261 -1.12 5.92 -6.03
N ALA A 262 -0.85 4.67 -5.62
CA ALA A 262 0.43 4.28 -5.03
C ALA A 262 1.65 4.73 -5.85
N HIS A 263 1.61 4.57 -7.17
CA HIS A 263 2.75 4.89 -8.02
C HIS A 263 2.97 6.39 -8.23
N VAL A 264 1.94 7.21 -8.06
CA VAL A 264 2.02 8.65 -8.33
C VAL A 264 1.78 9.51 -7.08
N ALA A 265 1.67 8.91 -5.90
CA ALA A 265 1.31 9.67 -4.68
C ALA A 265 2.26 10.82 -4.39
N GLY A 266 3.55 10.66 -4.62
CA GLY A 266 4.52 11.76 -4.45
C GLY A 266 4.28 12.90 -5.43
N LEU A 267 3.90 12.58 -6.67
CA LEU A 267 3.57 13.59 -7.68
C LEU A 267 2.25 14.31 -7.31
N VAL A 268 1.27 13.55 -6.79
CA VAL A 268 0.01 14.13 -6.31
C VAL A 268 0.29 15.09 -5.15
N ALA A 269 1.08 14.64 -4.16
CA ALA A 269 1.44 15.46 -2.99
C ALA A 269 2.15 16.76 -3.40
N ALA A 270 2.95 16.70 -4.46
CA ALA A 270 3.70 17.86 -4.97
C ALA A 270 2.86 18.74 -5.92
N GLY A 271 1.61 18.37 -6.20
CA GLY A 271 0.76 19.11 -7.14
C GLY A 271 1.16 18.95 -8.60
N LEU A 272 1.88 17.87 -8.94
CA LEU A 272 2.40 17.61 -10.28
C LEU A 272 1.65 16.48 -11.00
N TYR A 273 0.59 15.97 -10.39
CA TYR A 273 -0.32 14.96 -10.95
C TYR A 273 -1.71 15.25 -10.38
N PRO A 274 -2.78 15.02 -11.15
CA PRO A 274 -4.12 15.29 -10.63
C PRO A 274 -4.40 14.58 -9.31
N ASN A 275 -5.07 15.29 -8.40
CA ASN A 275 -5.44 14.75 -7.09
C ASN A 275 -6.77 14.00 -7.22
N PRO A 276 -6.82 12.69 -6.88
CA PRO A 276 -8.08 11.94 -6.95
C PRO A 276 -9.07 12.26 -5.82
N ILE A 277 -8.63 12.86 -4.71
CA ILE A 277 -9.47 13.06 -3.52
C ILE A 277 -10.82 13.73 -3.85
N PRO A 278 -10.88 14.80 -4.67
CA PRO A 278 -12.18 15.43 -4.94
C PRO A 278 -13.19 14.55 -5.68
N PHE A 279 -12.73 13.47 -6.31
CA PHE A 279 -13.57 12.65 -7.20
C PHE A 279 -13.87 11.26 -6.65
N ALA A 280 -12.96 10.71 -5.85
CA ALA A 280 -13.07 9.33 -5.36
C ALA A 280 -13.84 9.25 -4.05
N ASP A 281 -14.52 8.12 -3.84
CA ASP A 281 -15.10 7.80 -2.53
C ASP A 281 -14.02 7.38 -1.54
N VAL A 282 -13.02 6.63 -2.02
CA VAL A 282 -11.86 6.21 -1.20
C VAL A 282 -10.62 6.25 -2.07
N VAL A 283 -9.50 6.65 -1.49
CA VAL A 283 -8.17 6.65 -2.13
C VAL A 283 -7.21 5.86 -1.25
N THR A 284 -6.39 5.02 -1.86
CA THR A 284 -5.29 4.36 -1.15
C THR A 284 -3.96 4.70 -1.79
N THR A 285 -2.90 4.49 -1.02
CA THR A 285 -1.54 4.55 -1.55
C THR A 285 -0.59 3.73 -0.67
N THR A 286 0.55 3.37 -1.24
CA THR A 286 1.73 3.01 -0.45
C THR A 286 2.43 4.29 0.00
N THR A 287 3.28 4.18 1.03
CA THR A 287 4.09 5.32 1.47
C THR A 287 5.53 5.28 0.94
N HIS A 288 5.96 4.16 0.35
CA HIS A 288 7.38 3.90 0.03
C HIS A 288 7.76 4.00 -1.45
N LYS A 289 6.86 4.54 -2.30
CA LYS A 289 7.16 4.71 -3.74
C LYS A 289 7.54 6.18 -3.99
N THR A 290 6.85 6.85 -4.91
CA THR A 290 7.18 8.26 -5.19
C THR A 290 7.04 9.15 -3.95
N LEU A 291 6.26 8.76 -2.97
CA LEU A 291 6.11 9.52 -1.72
C LEU A 291 7.37 9.49 -0.85
N ARG A 292 8.27 8.52 -1.07
CA ARG A 292 9.61 8.47 -0.44
C ARG A 292 9.59 8.23 1.06
N GLY A 293 8.60 7.46 1.54
CA GLY A 293 8.45 7.15 2.96
C GLY A 293 8.79 5.70 3.31
N PRO A 294 8.44 5.30 4.54
CA PRO A 294 8.67 3.91 4.97
C PRO A 294 7.73 2.95 4.23
N ARG A 295 8.07 1.68 4.24
CA ARG A 295 7.17 0.66 3.69
C ARG A 295 5.90 0.60 4.52
N GLY A 296 4.77 0.85 3.87
CA GLY A 296 3.47 0.93 4.53
C GLY A 296 2.38 1.33 3.56
N GLY A 297 1.17 1.42 4.06
CA GLY A 297 -0.01 1.85 3.31
C GLY A 297 -0.75 2.99 3.99
N LEU A 298 -1.68 3.59 3.26
CA LEU A 298 -2.44 4.75 3.72
C LEU A 298 -3.80 4.71 3.03
N ILE A 299 -4.87 5.00 3.77
CA ILE A 299 -6.22 5.17 3.22
C ILE A 299 -6.65 6.62 3.48
N LEU A 300 -7.26 7.24 2.48
CA LEU A 300 -7.72 8.62 2.50
C LEU A 300 -9.15 8.67 1.95
N ALA A 301 -9.94 9.64 2.39
CA ALA A 301 -11.28 9.85 1.86
C ALA A 301 -11.74 11.29 2.09
N ARG A 302 -12.77 11.69 1.38
CA ARG A 302 -13.55 12.87 1.73
C ARG A 302 -14.43 12.53 2.94
N ALA A 303 -14.96 13.57 3.61
CA ALA A 303 -15.81 13.38 4.76
C ALA A 303 -17.04 12.54 4.42
N ASN A 304 -17.17 11.39 5.08
CA ASN A 304 -18.33 10.50 4.98
C ASN A 304 -18.27 9.57 6.18
N GLU A 305 -19.05 9.91 7.20
CA GLU A 305 -19.01 9.21 8.49
C GLU A 305 -19.26 7.69 8.35
N GLU A 306 -20.16 7.28 7.46
CA GLU A 306 -20.46 5.86 7.25
C GLU A 306 -19.24 5.13 6.66
N ILE A 307 -18.65 5.70 5.62
CA ILE A 307 -17.45 5.10 4.98
C ILE A 307 -16.29 5.09 5.98
N GLU A 308 -16.06 6.18 6.71
CA GLU A 308 -14.96 6.26 7.69
C GLU A 308 -15.07 5.17 8.76
N LYS A 309 -16.26 4.95 9.32
CA LYS A 309 -16.50 3.90 10.31
C LYS A 309 -16.20 2.52 9.73
N LYS A 310 -16.67 2.26 8.51
CA LYS A 310 -16.43 0.98 7.83
C LYS A 310 -14.94 0.77 7.56
N LEU A 311 -14.23 1.80 7.08
CA LEU A 311 -12.79 1.71 6.80
C LEU A 311 -11.99 1.46 8.08
N ASN A 312 -12.29 2.18 9.15
CA ASN A 312 -11.61 1.98 10.43
C ASN A 312 -11.82 0.55 10.95
N SER A 313 -13.07 0.08 10.91
CA SER A 313 -13.41 -1.27 11.34
C SER A 313 -12.74 -2.33 10.46
N ALA A 314 -12.66 -2.10 9.16
CA ALA A 314 -12.04 -3.05 8.23
C ALA A 314 -10.51 -3.11 8.40
N VAL A 315 -9.86 -1.99 8.74
CA VAL A 315 -8.43 -2.00 9.07
C VAL A 315 -8.23 -2.74 10.40
N PHE A 316 -8.89 -2.27 11.45
CA PHE A 316 -8.83 -2.89 12.78
C PHE A 316 -10.24 -2.95 13.38
N PRO A 317 -10.69 -4.13 13.78
CA PRO A 317 -9.98 -5.41 13.85
C PRO A 317 -10.11 -6.30 12.59
N GLY A 318 -10.69 -5.80 11.51
CA GLY A 318 -11.06 -6.60 10.35
C GLY A 318 -9.89 -7.31 9.67
N ALA A 319 -8.89 -6.54 9.21
CA ALA A 319 -7.77 -7.08 8.43
C ALA A 319 -6.47 -7.15 9.22
N GLN A 320 -6.33 -6.34 10.28
CA GLN A 320 -5.08 -6.21 11.04
C GLN A 320 -5.34 -6.28 12.53
N GLY A 321 -4.31 -6.69 13.29
CA GLY A 321 -4.22 -6.53 14.73
C GLY A 321 -3.50 -5.22 15.06
N GLY A 322 -2.52 -5.27 15.97
CA GLY A 322 -1.80 -4.07 16.42
C GLY A 322 -1.09 -3.32 15.30
N PRO A 323 -1.13 -2.01 15.32
CA PRO A 323 -0.43 -1.20 14.31
C PRO A 323 1.09 -1.18 14.55
N LEU A 324 1.84 -0.94 13.48
CA LEU A 324 3.30 -0.84 13.54
C LEU A 324 3.67 0.62 13.87
N MET A 325 3.77 0.93 15.16
CA MET A 325 3.95 2.33 15.60
C MET A 325 5.23 2.97 15.10
N HIS A 326 6.33 2.19 15.01
CA HIS A 326 7.59 2.69 14.44
C HIS A 326 7.43 3.08 12.96
N VAL A 327 6.61 2.35 12.21
CA VAL A 327 6.31 2.71 10.82
C VAL A 327 5.41 3.96 10.77
N ILE A 328 4.45 4.08 11.70
CA ILE A 328 3.57 5.26 11.76
C ILE A 328 4.39 6.51 12.08
N ALA A 329 5.34 6.42 13.01
CA ALA A 329 6.26 7.53 13.31
C ALA A 329 7.05 7.91 12.04
N ALA A 330 7.58 6.93 11.32
CA ALA A 330 8.29 7.19 10.07
C ALA A 330 7.37 7.81 9.00
N LYS A 331 6.09 7.43 8.96
CA LYS A 331 5.11 8.09 8.08
C LYS A 331 4.94 9.57 8.45
N ALA A 332 4.91 9.88 9.76
CA ALA A 332 4.79 11.27 10.21
C ALA A 332 5.97 12.13 9.73
N VAL A 333 7.20 11.59 9.80
CA VAL A 333 8.39 12.26 9.23
C VAL A 333 8.25 12.43 7.73
N CYS A 334 7.92 11.36 7.02
CA CYS A 334 7.75 11.36 5.56
C CYS A 334 6.76 12.44 5.11
N PHE A 335 5.61 12.53 5.77
CA PHE A 335 4.58 13.51 5.41
C PHE A 335 5.05 14.94 5.72
N LYS A 336 5.81 15.15 6.80
CA LYS A 336 6.40 16.44 7.10
C LYS A 336 7.35 16.88 6.00
N GLU A 337 8.27 15.99 5.58
CA GLU A 337 9.18 16.25 4.46
C GLU A 337 8.42 16.57 3.17
N ALA A 338 7.35 15.83 2.90
CA ALA A 338 6.56 16.01 1.67
C ALA A 338 5.77 17.33 1.66
N LEU A 339 5.50 17.91 2.83
CA LEU A 339 4.86 19.22 2.95
C LEU A 339 5.84 20.38 2.72
N GLU A 340 7.14 20.14 2.73
CA GLU A 340 8.15 21.17 2.53
C GLU A 340 8.27 21.56 1.05
N PRO A 341 8.58 22.85 0.75
CA PRO A 341 8.70 23.29 -0.65
C PRO A 341 9.69 22.50 -1.49
N GLY A 342 10.80 22.07 -0.88
CA GLY A 342 11.84 21.28 -1.58
C GLY A 342 11.33 19.94 -2.13
N PHE A 343 10.25 19.40 -1.58
CA PHE A 343 9.68 18.16 -2.08
C PHE A 343 9.10 18.33 -3.49
N LYS A 344 8.50 19.49 -3.78
CA LYS A 344 8.00 19.80 -5.12
C LYS A 344 9.12 19.85 -6.14
N ASP A 345 10.24 20.49 -5.78
CA ASP A 345 11.42 20.54 -6.66
C ASP A 345 11.98 19.14 -6.92
N TYR A 346 12.05 18.32 -5.88
CA TYR A 346 12.48 16.93 -5.98
C TYR A 346 11.57 16.16 -6.97
N GLN A 347 10.26 16.25 -6.82
CA GLN A 347 9.33 15.53 -7.70
C GLN A 347 9.38 16.06 -9.15
N ALA A 348 9.57 17.37 -9.32
CA ALA A 348 9.76 17.95 -10.66
C ALA A 348 11.02 17.37 -11.31
N GLN A 349 12.10 17.20 -10.54
CA GLN A 349 13.33 16.59 -11.06
C GLN A 349 13.10 15.12 -11.43
N VAL A 350 12.31 14.37 -10.65
CA VAL A 350 11.94 12.98 -10.97
C VAL A 350 11.30 12.93 -12.38
N ILE A 351 10.37 13.85 -12.65
CA ILE A 351 9.70 13.90 -13.98
C ILE A 351 10.71 14.22 -15.08
N ARG A 352 11.59 15.22 -14.87
CA ARG A 352 12.62 15.57 -15.87
C ARG A 352 13.53 14.38 -16.18
N ASN A 353 13.97 13.68 -15.14
CA ASN A 353 14.84 12.50 -15.29
C ASN A 353 14.14 11.39 -16.08
N ALA A 354 12.86 11.11 -15.76
CA ALA A 354 12.08 10.09 -16.46
C ALA A 354 11.91 10.42 -17.94
N LYS A 355 11.64 11.70 -18.26
CA LYS A 355 11.50 12.14 -19.65
C LYS A 355 12.82 12.00 -20.42
N ALA A 356 13.95 12.41 -19.83
CA ALA A 356 15.27 12.29 -20.44
C ALA A 356 15.61 10.82 -20.72
N MET A 357 15.37 9.94 -19.75
CA MET A 357 15.59 8.50 -19.91
C MET A 357 14.73 7.93 -21.04
N ALA A 358 13.44 8.26 -21.05
CA ALA A 358 12.51 7.76 -22.08
C ALA A 358 12.93 8.21 -23.47
N GLU A 359 13.42 9.45 -23.61
CA GLU A 359 13.89 9.98 -24.89
C GLU A 359 15.09 9.18 -25.43
N VAL A 360 16.08 8.90 -24.56
CA VAL A 360 17.26 8.11 -24.93
C VAL A 360 16.86 6.69 -25.32
N LEU A 361 15.99 6.05 -24.53
CA LEU A 361 15.54 4.68 -24.83
C LEU A 361 14.79 4.61 -26.16
N ARG A 362 13.90 5.57 -26.45
CA ARG A 362 13.18 5.61 -27.73
C ARG A 362 14.14 5.77 -28.91
N LYS A 363 15.14 6.65 -28.79
CA LYS A 363 16.14 6.86 -29.86
C LYS A 363 16.94 5.59 -30.11
N ARG A 364 17.33 4.87 -29.06
CA ARG A 364 18.09 3.62 -29.19
C ARG A 364 17.24 2.50 -29.77
N TRP A 365 15.99 2.37 -29.29
CA TRP A 365 15.06 1.36 -29.81
C TRP A 365 14.78 1.54 -31.29
N SER A 366 14.52 2.76 -31.74
CA SER A 366 14.27 3.06 -33.15
C SER A 366 15.49 2.76 -34.02
N ARG A 367 16.72 2.98 -33.52
CA ARG A 367 17.94 2.59 -34.23
C ARG A 367 18.08 1.08 -34.35
N ALA A 368 17.88 0.35 -33.27
CA ALA A 368 17.98 -1.12 -33.25
C ALA A 368 16.98 -1.77 -34.22
N SER A 369 15.73 -1.29 -34.24
CA SER A 369 14.69 -1.83 -35.10
C SER A 369 14.94 -1.59 -36.58
N ARG A 370 15.63 -0.48 -36.93
CA ARG A 370 16.02 -0.20 -38.32
C ARG A 370 17.18 -1.12 -38.80
N THR A 371 18.07 -1.48 -37.88
CA THR A 371 19.22 -2.34 -38.20
C THR A 371 18.79 -3.79 -38.43
N THR A 372 17.78 -4.27 -37.64
CA THR A 372 17.25 -5.63 -37.79
C THR A 372 16.42 -5.81 -39.08
N ARG A 373 15.82 -4.74 -39.60
CA ARG A 373 15.05 -4.80 -40.86
C ARG A 373 15.91 -4.77 -42.11
N ARG A 374 17.24 -4.53 -41.96
CA ARG A 374 18.19 -4.48 -43.11
C ARG A 374 19.05 -5.75 -43.24
N ARG A 375 18.75 -6.79 -42.47
CA ARG A 375 19.35 -8.11 -42.59
C ARG A 375 18.23 -9.11 -42.96
#